data_3cf9497e20f184f678ffefe8cbebb7e2
#
_entry.id   3cf9497e20f184f678ffefe8cbebb7e2
#
_cell.length_a   1.000
_cell.length_b   1.000
_cell.length_c   1.000
_cell.angle_alpha   90.00
_cell.angle_beta   90.00
_cell.angle_gamma   90.00
#
_symmetry.space_group_name_H-M   'P 1'
#
loop_
_entity.id
_entity.type
_entity.pdbx_description
1 polymer ?
#
loop_
_entity_poly.entity_id
_entity_poly.type
_entity_poly.pdbx_seq_one_letter_code
_entity_poly.pdbx_strand_id
1 'polypeptide(L)'
;MDDLAIRTEGLSKVYGRSPGVRAVDHLTMEVPRGVIFGFLGPNGAGKSTTLKMLTGLLKPTEGTAVVAGHDILQQSIEVKRRIGVVPENLNLYERLTANEYLELVGRLRGLDAKTITARRSQLLETLDLADRSDNASVDYSHGMKKKLAMAGALMHRPEILFLDEPFEGVDAVSSRVVKDLLRQMVDRRGVTVFFSTHIMELVERMADIVAVINKGNLVATGSLAALRQQAATDGDASLEDVFLELVNAELAEQDMSWLTS
;
A
#
# COMPACT_ATOMS: atom_id res chain seq x y z
N MET A 1 0.14 0.01 -25.50
CA MET A 1 0.18 -0.84 -24.30
C MET A 1 -0.23 0.04 -23.16
N ASP A 2 -1.22 -0.35 -22.35
CA ASP A 2 -1.67 0.46 -21.22
C ASP A 2 -0.50 0.74 -20.30
N ASP A 3 -0.18 2.02 -20.10
CA ASP A 3 0.91 2.49 -19.23
C ASP A 3 0.47 2.48 -17.73
N LEU A 4 -0.52 1.64 -17.44
CA LEU A 4 -1.11 1.51 -16.12
C LEU A 4 -0.57 0.29 -15.38
N ALA A 5 -0.22 0.50 -14.11
CA ALA A 5 0.12 -0.56 -13.17
C ALA A 5 -1.14 -1.20 -12.57
N ILE A 6 -2.15 -0.36 -12.25
CA ILE A 6 -3.42 -0.78 -11.66
C ILE A 6 -4.55 -0.01 -12.33
N ARG A 7 -5.65 -0.72 -12.65
CA ARG A 7 -6.92 -0.14 -13.08
C ARG A 7 -8.06 -0.85 -12.37
N THR A 8 -8.98 -0.08 -11.79
CA THR A 8 -10.20 -0.62 -11.17
C THR A 8 -11.43 -0.09 -11.88
N GLU A 9 -12.48 -0.92 -11.99
CA GLU A 9 -13.75 -0.56 -12.61
C GLU A 9 -14.89 -0.97 -11.70
N GLY A 10 -15.51 0.00 -11.02
CA GLY A 10 -16.64 -0.20 -10.11
C GLY A 10 -16.36 -1.19 -8.98
N LEU A 11 -15.09 -1.27 -8.53
CA LEU A 11 -14.66 -2.27 -7.55
C LEU A 11 -15.36 -2.03 -6.21
N SER A 12 -16.14 -3.02 -5.72
CA SER A 12 -16.94 -2.88 -4.51
C SER A 12 -16.77 -4.06 -3.57
N LYS A 13 -16.91 -3.79 -2.26
CA LYS A 13 -16.94 -4.82 -1.23
C LYS A 13 -17.99 -4.58 -0.18
N VAL A 14 -18.91 -5.54 -0.05
CA VAL A 14 -19.92 -5.58 1.01
C VAL A 14 -19.60 -6.76 1.92
N TYR A 15 -19.56 -6.52 3.23
CA TYR A 15 -19.42 -7.54 4.26
C TYR A 15 -20.76 -7.83 4.94
N GLY A 16 -20.96 -9.07 5.34
CA GLY A 16 -22.18 -9.52 6.02
C GLY A 16 -23.32 -9.84 5.05
N ARG A 17 -24.50 -10.17 5.64
CA ARG A 17 -25.75 -10.40 4.89
C ARG A 17 -26.55 -9.10 4.84
N SER A 18 -27.45 -8.98 3.85
CA SER A 18 -28.28 -7.79 3.65
C SER A 18 -28.91 -7.26 4.96
N PRO A 19 -28.79 -5.92 5.26
CA PRO A 19 -28.22 -4.85 4.42
C PRO A 19 -26.69 -4.69 4.40
N GLY A 20 -25.90 -5.57 5.03
CA GLY A 20 -24.43 -5.60 4.98
C GLY A 20 -23.69 -4.24 5.15
N VAL A 21 -22.38 -4.29 5.43
CA VAL A 21 -21.53 -3.10 5.50
C VAL A 21 -20.77 -2.96 4.20
N ARG A 22 -21.02 -1.89 3.45
CA ARG A 22 -20.31 -1.55 2.22
C ARG A 22 -18.97 -0.85 2.59
N ALA A 23 -17.90 -1.60 2.55
CA ALA A 23 -16.57 -1.12 2.93
C ALA A 23 -15.82 -0.42 1.78
N VAL A 24 -16.15 -0.75 0.53
CA VAL A 24 -15.68 -0.08 -0.69
C VAL A 24 -16.86 -0.01 -1.64
N ASP A 25 -17.07 1.16 -2.24
CA ASP A 25 -18.23 1.45 -3.08
C ASP A 25 -17.80 1.98 -4.44
N HIS A 26 -18.03 1.18 -5.50
CA HIS A 26 -17.78 1.50 -6.91
C HIS A 26 -16.46 2.19 -7.21
N LEU A 27 -15.37 1.79 -6.52
CA LEU A 27 -14.04 2.37 -6.68
C LEU A 27 -13.55 2.21 -8.13
N THR A 28 -13.41 3.32 -8.83
CA THR A 28 -12.83 3.40 -10.17
C THR A 28 -11.63 4.32 -10.14
N MET A 29 -10.44 3.78 -10.37
CA MET A 29 -9.18 4.55 -10.35
C MET A 29 -8.14 3.92 -11.28
N GLU A 30 -7.18 4.73 -11.68
CA GLU A 30 -6.03 4.35 -12.49
C GLU A 30 -4.73 4.73 -11.79
N VAL A 31 -3.77 3.82 -11.78
CA VAL A 31 -2.43 4.02 -11.22
C VAL A 31 -1.41 3.84 -12.33
N PRO A 32 -0.66 4.87 -12.72
CA PRO A 32 0.42 4.76 -13.69
C PRO A 32 1.55 3.83 -13.22
N ARG A 33 2.37 3.34 -14.17
CA ARG A 33 3.59 2.60 -13.84
C ARG A 33 4.69 3.55 -13.36
N GLY A 34 5.56 3.03 -12.49
CA GLY A 34 6.77 3.73 -12.06
C GLY A 34 6.54 4.97 -11.22
N VAL A 35 5.50 4.96 -10.38
CA VAL A 35 5.18 6.04 -9.45
C VAL A 35 5.07 5.53 -8.02
N ILE A 36 5.23 6.44 -7.05
CA ILE A 36 4.77 6.23 -5.66
C ILE A 36 3.36 6.77 -5.55
N PHE A 37 2.39 5.86 -5.39
CA PHE A 37 0.98 6.17 -5.27
C PHE A 37 0.52 6.07 -3.82
N GLY A 38 0.08 7.19 -3.25
CA GLY A 38 -0.45 7.28 -1.89
C GLY A 38 -1.97 7.09 -1.87
N PHE A 39 -2.46 6.11 -1.11
CA PHE A 39 -3.87 5.85 -0.90
C PHE A 39 -4.27 6.32 0.49
N LEU A 40 -4.75 7.57 0.57
CA LEU A 40 -4.97 8.32 1.81
C LEU A 40 -6.43 8.23 2.26
N GLY A 41 -6.65 8.03 3.56
CA GLY A 41 -7.98 8.12 4.16
C GLY A 41 -7.98 7.75 5.63
N PRO A 42 -9.03 8.11 6.38
CA PRO A 42 -9.14 7.78 7.80
C PRO A 42 -9.25 6.27 8.05
N ASN A 43 -9.15 5.87 9.31
CA ASN A 43 -9.40 4.49 9.69
C ASN A 43 -10.85 4.10 9.37
N GLY A 44 -11.03 2.91 8.80
CA GLY A 44 -12.34 2.44 8.33
C GLY A 44 -12.76 2.98 6.94
N ALA A 45 -11.97 3.82 6.28
CA ALA A 45 -12.31 4.34 4.95
C ALA A 45 -12.33 3.30 3.82
N GLY A 46 -11.84 2.08 4.05
CA GLY A 46 -11.81 1.01 3.04
C GLY A 46 -10.41 0.70 2.48
N LYS A 47 -9.35 1.34 2.98
CA LYS A 47 -7.96 1.21 2.48
C LYS A 47 -7.49 -0.25 2.43
N SER A 48 -7.41 -0.93 3.58
CA SER A 48 -6.95 -2.32 3.67
C SER A 48 -7.87 -3.29 2.93
N THR A 49 -9.18 -3.00 2.85
CA THR A 49 -10.13 -3.78 2.04
C THR A 49 -9.78 -3.68 0.55
N THR A 50 -9.52 -2.48 0.06
CA THR A 50 -9.10 -2.23 -1.33
C THR A 50 -7.78 -2.95 -1.63
N LEU A 51 -6.77 -2.81 -0.78
CA LEU A 51 -5.50 -3.51 -0.93
C LEU A 51 -5.69 -5.03 -1.02
N LYS A 52 -6.51 -5.62 -0.13
CA LYS A 52 -6.80 -7.06 -0.13
C LYS A 52 -7.48 -7.52 -1.41
N MET A 53 -8.35 -6.71 -2.01
CA MET A 53 -8.96 -7.02 -3.30
C MET A 53 -7.93 -6.95 -4.45
N LEU A 54 -7.14 -5.88 -4.53
CA LEU A 54 -6.12 -5.70 -5.57
C LEU A 54 -5.03 -6.78 -5.54
N THR A 55 -4.70 -7.29 -4.35
CA THR A 55 -3.69 -8.35 -4.17
C THR A 55 -4.26 -9.77 -4.32
N GLY A 56 -5.57 -9.90 -4.59
CA GLY A 56 -6.24 -11.19 -4.71
C GLY A 56 -6.33 -11.99 -3.41
N LEU A 57 -6.27 -11.31 -2.25
CA LEU A 57 -6.50 -11.89 -0.92
C LEU A 57 -8.00 -11.87 -0.55
N LEU A 58 -8.76 -10.97 -1.16
CA LEU A 58 -10.18 -10.81 -0.93
C LEU A 58 -10.90 -10.71 -2.29
N LYS A 59 -11.94 -11.51 -2.46
CA LYS A 59 -12.80 -11.42 -3.66
C LYS A 59 -13.72 -10.20 -3.55
N PRO A 60 -13.77 -9.29 -4.56
CA PRO A 60 -14.76 -8.24 -4.61
C PRO A 60 -16.19 -8.80 -4.66
N THR A 61 -17.16 -8.00 -4.25
CA THR A 61 -18.59 -8.31 -4.38
C THR A 61 -19.08 -7.92 -5.78
N GLU A 62 -18.59 -6.78 -6.29
CA GLU A 62 -18.91 -6.24 -7.61
C GLU A 62 -17.69 -5.60 -8.23
N GLY A 63 -17.71 -5.40 -9.55
CA GLY A 63 -16.62 -4.77 -10.29
C GLY A 63 -15.40 -5.66 -10.46
N THR A 64 -14.36 -5.11 -11.04
CA THR A 64 -13.10 -5.81 -11.31
C THR A 64 -11.90 -4.89 -11.20
N ALA A 65 -10.70 -5.48 -11.26
CA ALA A 65 -9.45 -4.75 -11.39
C ALA A 65 -8.44 -5.52 -12.24
N VAL A 66 -7.59 -4.76 -12.93
CA VAL A 66 -6.41 -5.25 -13.62
C VAL A 66 -5.18 -4.75 -12.86
N VAL A 67 -4.29 -5.67 -12.48
CA VAL A 67 -3.05 -5.39 -11.74
C VAL A 67 -1.88 -6.02 -12.48
N ALA A 68 -0.87 -5.23 -12.81
CA ALA A 68 0.27 -5.63 -13.63
C ALA A 68 -0.15 -6.31 -14.97
N GLY A 69 -1.24 -5.80 -15.58
CA GLY A 69 -1.79 -6.32 -16.83
C GLY A 69 -2.64 -7.58 -16.71
N HIS A 70 -2.98 -8.03 -15.47
CA HIS A 70 -3.73 -9.25 -15.22
C HIS A 70 -4.99 -9.00 -14.38
N ASP A 71 -6.10 -9.65 -14.77
CA ASP A 71 -7.36 -9.60 -14.02
C ASP A 71 -7.21 -10.30 -12.65
N ILE A 72 -7.62 -9.61 -11.58
CA ILE A 72 -7.46 -10.08 -10.19
C ILE A 72 -8.25 -11.35 -9.88
N LEU A 73 -9.32 -11.64 -10.64
CA LEU A 73 -10.18 -12.81 -10.43
C LEU A 73 -9.78 -13.98 -11.33
N GLN A 74 -9.59 -13.70 -12.61
CA GLN A 74 -9.35 -14.74 -13.63
C GLN A 74 -7.88 -15.17 -13.67
N GLN A 75 -6.96 -14.24 -13.37
CA GLN A 75 -5.50 -14.44 -13.47
C GLN A 75 -4.79 -14.16 -12.13
N SER A 76 -5.44 -14.48 -11.00
CA SER A 76 -4.96 -14.13 -9.66
C SER A 76 -3.55 -14.66 -9.34
N ILE A 77 -3.14 -15.79 -9.92
CA ILE A 77 -1.79 -16.34 -9.76
C ILE A 77 -0.76 -15.46 -10.48
N GLU A 78 -1.08 -14.99 -11.68
CA GLU A 78 -0.20 -14.10 -12.45
C GLU A 78 -0.04 -12.75 -11.78
N VAL A 79 -1.12 -12.21 -11.19
CA VAL A 79 -1.04 -11.02 -10.32
C VAL A 79 -0.07 -11.28 -9.16
N LYS A 80 -0.27 -12.35 -8.39
CA LYS A 80 0.56 -12.69 -7.22
C LYS A 80 2.03 -12.92 -7.54
N ARG A 81 2.37 -13.37 -8.75
CA ARG A 81 3.75 -13.52 -9.21
C ARG A 81 4.47 -12.19 -9.40
N ARG A 82 3.72 -11.13 -9.75
CA ARG A 82 4.25 -9.80 -10.11
C ARG A 82 4.21 -8.78 -9.00
N ILE A 83 3.51 -9.09 -7.91
CA ILE A 83 3.34 -8.16 -6.79
C ILE A 83 4.10 -8.59 -5.54
N GLY A 84 4.64 -7.62 -4.80
CA GLY A 84 5.06 -7.77 -3.42
C GLY A 84 4.01 -7.15 -2.50
N VAL A 85 3.80 -7.72 -1.32
CA VAL A 85 2.80 -7.23 -0.36
C VAL A 85 3.40 -7.18 1.03
N VAL A 86 3.29 -6.03 1.70
CA VAL A 86 3.57 -5.86 3.12
C VAL A 86 2.27 -5.45 3.79
N PRO A 87 1.60 -6.34 4.52
CA PRO A 87 0.35 -6.02 5.21
C PRO A 87 0.62 -5.19 6.47
N GLU A 88 -0.39 -4.48 6.95
CA GLU A 88 -0.36 -3.76 8.22
C GLU A 88 0.04 -4.67 9.38
N ASN A 89 -0.67 -5.81 9.54
CA ASN A 89 -0.36 -6.82 10.53
C ASN A 89 0.62 -7.84 9.96
N LEU A 90 1.85 -7.79 10.45
CA LEU A 90 2.93 -8.67 10.02
C LEU A 90 2.77 -10.06 10.64
N ASN A 91 2.44 -11.05 9.81
CA ASN A 91 2.42 -12.46 10.24
C ASN A 91 3.76 -13.13 9.86
N LEU A 92 4.86 -12.68 10.47
CA LEU A 92 6.16 -13.32 10.29
C LEU A 92 6.21 -14.65 11.03
N TYR A 93 6.99 -15.60 10.50
CA TYR A 93 7.32 -16.83 11.22
C TYR A 93 8.34 -16.50 12.31
N GLU A 94 7.87 -16.08 13.48
CA GLU A 94 8.68 -15.46 14.54
C GLU A 94 9.87 -16.32 15.04
N ARG A 95 9.79 -17.65 14.87
CA ARG A 95 10.87 -18.57 15.25
C ARG A 95 11.96 -18.72 14.20
N LEU A 96 11.75 -18.19 12.99
CA LEU A 96 12.77 -18.20 11.95
C LEU A 96 13.71 -17.01 12.12
N THR A 97 14.97 -17.22 11.82
CA THR A 97 15.95 -16.14 11.60
C THR A 97 15.59 -15.38 10.32
N ALA A 98 16.14 -14.17 10.13
CA ALA A 98 15.92 -13.44 8.87
C ALA A 98 16.47 -14.23 7.67
N ASN A 99 17.60 -14.91 7.83
CA ASN A 99 18.18 -15.77 6.79
C ASN A 99 17.22 -16.92 6.41
N GLU A 100 16.68 -17.64 7.38
CA GLU A 100 15.74 -18.74 7.16
C GLU A 100 14.41 -18.25 6.56
N TYR A 101 13.89 -17.13 7.07
CA TYR A 101 12.66 -16.51 6.56
C TYR A 101 12.79 -16.16 5.07
N LEU A 102 13.87 -15.46 4.68
CA LEU A 102 14.08 -15.06 3.29
C LEU A 102 14.38 -16.26 2.38
N GLU A 103 15.05 -17.30 2.89
CA GLU A 103 15.23 -18.54 2.16
C GLU A 103 13.88 -19.22 1.90
N LEU A 104 13.04 -19.34 2.93
CA LEU A 104 11.69 -19.90 2.80
C LEU A 104 10.87 -19.14 1.75
N VAL A 105 10.83 -17.80 1.86
CA VAL A 105 10.09 -16.95 0.91
C VAL A 105 10.63 -17.13 -0.51
N GLY A 106 11.95 -17.14 -0.70
CA GLY A 106 12.57 -17.35 -2.01
C GLY A 106 12.19 -18.69 -2.62
N ARG A 107 12.22 -19.78 -1.83
CA ARG A 107 11.80 -21.13 -2.28
C ARG A 107 10.32 -21.18 -2.64
N LEU A 108 9.45 -20.59 -1.84
CA LEU A 108 8.00 -20.49 -2.13
C LEU A 108 7.70 -19.69 -3.41
N ARG A 109 8.58 -18.75 -3.76
CA ARG A 109 8.52 -17.98 -5.02
C ARG A 109 9.17 -18.71 -6.21
N GLY A 110 9.70 -19.92 -6.01
CA GLY A 110 10.34 -20.73 -7.07
C GLY A 110 11.71 -20.25 -7.50
N LEU A 111 12.41 -19.47 -6.66
CA LEU A 111 13.76 -19.00 -6.95
C LEU A 111 14.79 -20.13 -6.71
N ASP A 112 15.85 -20.15 -7.52
CA ASP A 112 16.97 -21.05 -7.32
C ASP A 112 17.85 -20.62 -6.13
N ALA A 113 18.61 -21.55 -5.56
CA ALA A 113 19.42 -21.33 -4.35
C ALA A 113 20.46 -20.21 -4.53
N LYS A 114 21.08 -20.09 -5.70
CA LYS A 114 22.07 -19.03 -6.00
C LYS A 114 21.42 -17.66 -5.98
N THR A 115 20.26 -17.52 -6.63
CA THR A 115 19.46 -16.28 -6.65
C THR A 115 19.00 -15.91 -5.25
N ILE A 116 18.51 -16.88 -4.46
CA ILE A 116 18.07 -16.66 -3.07
C ILE A 116 19.24 -16.10 -2.24
N THR A 117 20.40 -16.77 -2.26
CA THR A 117 21.56 -16.35 -1.48
C THR A 117 22.01 -14.94 -1.84
N ALA A 118 22.13 -14.63 -3.13
CA ALA A 118 22.57 -13.31 -3.57
C ALA A 118 21.57 -12.19 -3.17
N ARG A 119 20.26 -12.43 -3.38
CA ARG A 119 19.24 -11.43 -3.06
C ARG A 119 19.05 -11.24 -1.56
N ARG A 120 19.11 -12.33 -0.81
CA ARG A 120 19.04 -12.30 0.66
C ARG A 120 20.12 -11.40 1.24
N SER A 121 21.39 -11.63 0.86
CA SER A 121 22.51 -10.79 1.32
C SER A 121 22.27 -9.31 1.00
N GLN A 122 21.97 -9.00 -0.27
CA GLN A 122 21.70 -7.63 -0.71
C GLN A 122 20.56 -6.96 0.05
N LEU A 123 19.45 -7.68 0.28
CA LEU A 123 18.28 -7.12 0.97
C LEU A 123 18.55 -6.88 2.45
N LEU A 124 19.24 -7.81 3.11
CA LEU A 124 19.62 -7.67 4.51
C LEU A 124 20.57 -6.49 4.72
N GLU A 125 21.57 -6.31 3.84
CA GLU A 125 22.47 -5.15 3.86
C GLU A 125 21.68 -3.85 3.60
N THR A 126 20.89 -3.80 2.53
CA THR A 126 20.14 -2.58 2.14
C THR A 126 19.16 -2.12 3.22
N LEU A 127 18.57 -3.06 3.96
CA LEU A 127 17.58 -2.78 5.00
C LEU A 127 18.20 -2.71 6.41
N ASP A 128 19.54 -2.74 6.50
CA ASP A 128 20.24 -2.66 7.78
C ASP A 128 19.77 -3.74 8.77
N LEU A 129 19.81 -5.00 8.31
CA LEU A 129 19.47 -6.20 9.08
C LEU A 129 20.58 -7.25 9.07
N ALA A 130 21.72 -6.99 8.39
CA ALA A 130 22.79 -7.98 8.20
C ALA A 130 23.36 -8.49 9.53
N ASP A 131 23.65 -7.58 10.47
CA ASP A 131 24.23 -7.89 11.79
C ASP A 131 23.28 -8.69 12.70
N ARG A 132 22.01 -8.76 12.36
CA ARG A 132 20.96 -9.47 13.12
C ARG A 132 20.36 -10.63 12.34
N SER A 133 20.95 -10.97 11.18
CA SER A 133 20.38 -11.94 10.22
C SER A 133 20.20 -13.36 10.78
N ASP A 134 21.00 -13.74 11.77
CA ASP A 134 20.96 -15.03 12.45
C ASP A 134 20.15 -15.03 13.77
N ASN A 135 19.59 -13.88 14.16
CA ASN A 135 18.66 -13.79 15.27
C ASN A 135 17.24 -14.18 14.82
N ALA A 136 16.49 -14.84 15.70
CA ALA A 136 15.09 -15.12 15.45
C ALA A 136 14.27 -13.81 15.36
N SER A 137 13.30 -13.77 14.44
CA SER A 137 12.53 -12.54 14.22
C SER A 137 11.61 -12.17 15.38
N VAL A 138 11.38 -13.06 16.34
CA VAL A 138 10.69 -12.76 17.60
C VAL A 138 11.43 -11.66 18.37
N ASP A 139 12.76 -11.63 18.33
CA ASP A 139 13.62 -10.67 19.03
C ASP A 139 13.77 -9.32 18.30
N TYR A 140 13.12 -9.18 17.13
CA TYR A 140 13.18 -7.96 16.33
C TYR A 140 12.24 -6.90 16.89
N SER A 141 12.70 -5.64 16.87
CA SER A 141 11.81 -4.49 17.06
C SER A 141 10.72 -4.45 15.99
N HIS A 142 9.65 -3.68 16.20
CA HIS A 142 8.59 -3.54 15.21
C HIS A 142 9.13 -3.02 13.86
N GLY A 143 10.00 -2.02 13.88
CA GLY A 143 10.67 -1.50 12.70
C GLY A 143 11.53 -2.55 11.97
N MET A 144 12.29 -3.38 12.71
CA MET A 144 13.05 -4.49 12.12
C MET A 144 12.13 -5.54 11.51
N LYS A 145 11.00 -5.86 12.15
CA LYS A 145 10.00 -6.78 11.59
C LYS A 145 9.41 -6.23 10.29
N LYS A 146 9.10 -4.93 10.21
CA LYS A 146 8.65 -4.29 8.96
C LYS A 146 9.72 -4.32 7.88
N LYS A 147 10.98 -4.04 8.19
CA LYS A 147 12.11 -4.15 7.25
C LYS A 147 12.27 -5.59 6.73
N LEU A 148 12.14 -6.61 7.60
CA LEU A 148 12.20 -8.02 7.19
C LEU A 148 11.02 -8.43 6.29
N ALA A 149 9.80 -7.99 6.60
CA ALA A 149 8.63 -8.21 5.74
C ALA A 149 8.82 -7.55 4.37
N MET A 150 9.40 -6.34 4.33
CA MET A 150 9.77 -5.66 3.09
C MET A 150 10.79 -6.47 2.29
N ALA A 151 11.85 -6.99 2.94
CA ALA A 151 12.83 -7.86 2.30
C ALA A 151 12.15 -9.07 1.65
N GLY A 152 11.24 -9.73 2.36
CA GLY A 152 10.45 -10.84 1.84
C GLY A 152 9.61 -10.47 0.62
N ALA A 153 8.93 -9.32 0.68
CA ALA A 153 8.11 -8.82 -0.43
C ALA A 153 8.95 -8.51 -1.69
N LEU A 154 10.24 -8.19 -1.52
CA LEU A 154 11.16 -7.83 -2.61
C LEU A 154 11.95 -9.02 -3.18
N MET A 155 11.93 -10.20 -2.53
CA MET A 155 12.75 -11.37 -2.92
C MET A 155 12.59 -11.77 -4.38
N HIS A 156 11.40 -11.67 -4.95
CA HIS A 156 11.10 -12.10 -6.31
C HIS A 156 11.11 -10.97 -7.34
N ARG A 157 11.55 -9.74 -6.95
CA ARG A 157 11.58 -8.53 -7.81
C ARG A 157 10.22 -8.19 -8.40
N PRO A 158 9.25 -7.79 -7.57
CA PRO A 158 7.91 -7.45 -8.04
C PRO A 158 7.92 -6.23 -8.98
N GLU A 159 6.90 -6.17 -9.86
CA GLU A 159 6.62 -4.98 -10.68
C GLU A 159 5.85 -3.93 -9.87
N ILE A 160 5.01 -4.38 -8.93
CA ILE A 160 4.21 -3.52 -8.06
C ILE A 160 4.39 -3.95 -6.61
N LEU A 161 4.61 -2.99 -5.73
CA LEU A 161 4.74 -3.20 -4.29
C LEU A 161 3.55 -2.56 -3.57
N PHE A 162 2.75 -3.39 -2.89
CA PHE A 162 1.63 -2.96 -2.06
C PHE A 162 2.04 -2.91 -0.59
N LEU A 163 1.80 -1.78 0.07
CA LEU A 163 2.18 -1.52 1.46
C LEU A 163 0.97 -1.00 2.23
N ASP A 164 0.56 -1.72 3.26
CA ASP A 164 -0.55 -1.31 4.12
C ASP A 164 0.01 -0.71 5.42
N GLU A 165 -0.17 0.59 5.64
CA GLU A 165 0.36 1.38 6.76
C GLU A 165 1.86 1.08 7.06
N PRO A 166 2.76 1.24 6.07
CA PRO A 166 4.14 0.71 6.18
C PRO A 166 5.01 1.43 7.23
N PHE A 167 4.65 2.63 7.65
CA PHE A 167 5.44 3.46 8.55
C PHE A 167 4.82 3.61 9.95
N GLU A 168 3.64 3.03 10.17
CA GLU A 168 3.01 3.06 11.48
C GLU A 168 3.85 2.28 12.51
N GLY A 169 4.15 2.93 13.65
CA GLY A 169 4.96 2.35 14.71
C GLY A 169 6.43 2.11 14.36
N VAL A 170 6.93 2.69 13.27
CA VAL A 170 8.32 2.60 12.83
C VAL A 170 9.08 3.85 13.26
N ASP A 171 10.25 3.66 13.87
CA ASP A 171 11.12 4.76 14.25
C ASP A 171 11.64 5.57 13.04
N ALA A 172 12.10 6.79 13.29
CA ALA A 172 12.52 7.72 12.23
C ALA A 172 13.68 7.18 11.37
N VAL A 173 14.62 6.44 11.97
CA VAL A 173 15.79 5.90 11.25
C VAL A 173 15.37 4.78 10.32
N SER A 174 14.63 3.80 10.84
CA SER A 174 14.08 2.69 10.03
C SER A 174 13.15 3.20 8.93
N SER A 175 12.31 4.21 9.23
CA SER A 175 11.43 4.85 8.26
C SER A 175 12.20 5.49 7.12
N ARG A 176 13.32 6.18 7.40
CA ARG A 176 14.18 6.81 6.39
C ARG A 176 14.77 5.77 5.43
N VAL A 177 15.34 4.67 5.96
CA VAL A 177 15.92 3.59 5.15
C VAL A 177 14.86 3.03 4.16
N VAL A 178 13.64 2.79 4.64
CA VAL A 178 12.56 2.26 3.79
C VAL A 178 12.15 3.29 2.73
N LYS A 179 11.98 4.57 3.09
CA LYS A 179 11.62 5.66 2.15
C LYS A 179 12.64 5.79 1.02
N ASP A 180 13.92 5.83 1.38
CA ASP A 180 15.02 5.94 0.41
C ASP A 180 15.06 4.73 -0.52
N LEU A 181 14.84 3.52 -0.01
CA LEU A 181 14.76 2.30 -0.81
C LEU A 181 13.58 2.37 -1.81
N LEU A 182 12.39 2.74 -1.35
CA LEU A 182 11.20 2.83 -2.20
C LEU A 182 11.40 3.84 -3.34
N ARG A 183 11.95 5.03 -3.05
CA ARG A 183 12.23 6.04 -4.06
C ARG A 183 13.24 5.53 -5.10
N GLN A 184 14.33 4.90 -4.65
CA GLN A 184 15.32 4.30 -5.54
C GLN A 184 14.74 3.18 -6.43
N MET A 185 13.80 2.39 -5.92
CA MET A 185 13.15 1.33 -6.69
C MET A 185 12.29 1.91 -7.82
N VAL A 186 11.55 2.97 -7.53
CA VAL A 186 10.76 3.69 -8.53
C VAL A 186 11.69 4.32 -9.57
N ASP A 187 12.66 5.15 -9.15
CA ASP A 187 13.50 5.94 -10.05
C ASP A 187 14.42 5.08 -10.94
N ARG A 188 14.97 3.99 -10.39
CA ARG A 188 15.98 3.18 -11.09
C ARG A 188 15.43 1.93 -11.76
N ARG A 189 14.27 1.43 -11.33
CA ARG A 189 13.72 0.14 -11.80
C ARG A 189 12.31 0.23 -12.33
N GLY A 190 11.67 1.40 -12.24
CA GLY A 190 10.30 1.59 -12.70
C GLY A 190 9.27 0.77 -11.90
N VAL A 191 9.59 0.36 -10.66
CA VAL A 191 8.64 -0.33 -9.79
C VAL A 191 7.54 0.64 -9.40
N THR A 192 6.29 0.20 -9.43
CA THR A 192 5.19 0.99 -8.90
C THR A 192 5.01 0.67 -7.41
N VAL A 193 4.94 1.69 -6.56
CA VAL A 193 4.67 1.55 -5.14
C VAL A 193 3.28 2.08 -4.84
N PHE A 194 2.41 1.21 -4.32
CA PHE A 194 1.08 1.58 -3.82
C PHE A 194 1.09 1.45 -2.30
N PHE A 195 0.98 2.55 -1.57
CA PHE A 195 0.91 2.50 -0.11
C PHE A 195 -0.35 3.16 0.43
N SER A 196 -0.97 2.50 1.42
CA SER A 196 -2.08 3.07 2.16
C SER A 196 -1.56 3.76 3.42
N THR A 197 -2.18 4.86 3.80
CA THR A 197 -1.92 5.53 5.08
C THR A 197 -3.04 6.48 5.47
N HIS A 198 -3.08 6.81 6.76
CA HIS A 198 -3.88 7.91 7.31
C HIS A 198 -3.02 9.14 7.65
N ILE A 199 -1.69 9.05 7.44
CA ILE A 199 -0.72 10.11 7.78
C ILE A 199 -0.49 11.01 6.55
N MET A 200 -1.03 12.20 6.57
CA MET A 200 -1.01 13.15 5.44
C MET A 200 0.40 13.66 5.13
N GLU A 201 1.18 14.01 6.16
CA GLU A 201 2.56 14.47 6.00
C GLU A 201 3.45 13.42 5.28
N LEU A 202 3.18 12.13 5.49
CA LEU A 202 3.89 11.06 4.79
C LEU A 202 3.59 11.07 3.30
N VAL A 203 2.32 11.25 2.95
CA VAL A 203 1.86 11.31 1.55
C VAL A 203 2.47 12.53 0.85
N GLU A 204 2.45 13.70 1.49
CA GLU A 204 3.05 14.93 0.96
C GLU A 204 4.54 14.77 0.62
N ARG A 205 5.27 14.02 1.44
CA ARG A 205 6.72 13.83 1.28
C ARG A 205 7.12 12.75 0.28
N MET A 206 6.22 11.80 0.01
CA MET A 206 6.61 10.60 -0.74
C MET A 206 5.84 10.39 -2.04
N ALA A 207 4.55 10.72 -2.06
CA ALA A 207 3.69 10.34 -3.17
C ALA A 207 3.85 11.25 -4.38
N ASP A 208 3.95 10.65 -5.56
CA ASP A 208 3.86 11.35 -6.84
C ASP A 208 2.40 11.63 -7.19
N ILE A 209 1.51 10.67 -6.85
CA ILE A 209 0.06 10.75 -7.06
C ILE A 209 -0.63 10.29 -5.78
N VAL A 210 -1.72 10.96 -5.45
CA VAL A 210 -2.53 10.67 -4.26
C VAL A 210 -3.96 10.37 -4.67
N ALA A 211 -4.55 9.33 -4.08
CA ALA A 211 -5.99 9.11 -4.09
C ALA A 211 -6.52 9.24 -2.66
N VAL A 212 -7.55 10.03 -2.50
CA VAL A 212 -8.25 10.25 -1.23
C VAL A 212 -9.50 9.38 -1.19
N ILE A 213 -9.59 8.50 -0.17
CA ILE A 213 -10.76 7.66 0.05
C ILE A 213 -11.44 8.02 1.38
N ASN A 214 -12.78 8.11 1.35
CA ASN A 214 -13.59 8.31 2.54
C ASN A 214 -14.85 7.42 2.48
N LYS A 215 -15.20 6.75 3.57
CA LYS A 215 -16.39 5.89 3.70
C LYS A 215 -16.60 4.94 2.50
N GLY A 216 -15.53 4.39 1.97
CA GLY A 216 -15.54 3.46 0.83
C GLY A 216 -15.52 4.10 -0.56
N ASN A 217 -15.64 5.41 -0.66
CA ASN A 217 -15.71 6.17 -1.91
C ASN A 217 -14.39 6.86 -2.23
N LEU A 218 -14.02 6.90 -3.52
CA LEU A 218 -12.94 7.74 -4.00
C LEU A 218 -13.42 9.18 -4.07
N VAL A 219 -12.81 10.05 -3.27
CA VAL A 219 -13.17 11.49 -3.19
C VAL A 219 -12.41 12.29 -4.24
N ALA A 220 -11.10 12.05 -4.37
CA ALA A 220 -10.26 12.75 -5.32
C ALA A 220 -9.02 11.92 -5.67
N THR A 221 -8.42 12.18 -6.83
CA THR A 221 -7.13 11.60 -7.23
C THR A 221 -6.35 12.55 -8.12
N GLY A 222 -5.04 12.65 -7.91
CA GLY A 222 -4.16 13.50 -8.69
C GLY A 222 -2.82 13.75 -8.01
N SER A 223 -1.99 14.61 -8.60
CA SER A 223 -0.81 15.14 -7.90
C SER A 223 -1.24 16.06 -6.75
N LEU A 224 -0.36 16.30 -5.78
CA LEU A 224 -0.64 17.23 -4.68
C LEU A 224 -1.06 18.62 -5.19
N ALA A 225 -0.41 19.11 -6.25
CA ALA A 225 -0.76 20.38 -6.86
C ALA A 225 -2.18 20.38 -7.46
N ALA A 226 -2.57 19.28 -8.13
CA ALA A 226 -3.90 19.15 -8.70
C ALA A 226 -4.98 19.06 -7.60
N LEU A 227 -4.71 18.34 -6.49
CA LEU A 227 -5.62 18.23 -5.37
C LEU A 227 -5.84 19.58 -4.67
N ARG A 228 -4.76 20.38 -4.45
CA ARG A 228 -4.85 21.73 -3.90
C ARG A 228 -5.72 22.64 -4.79
N GLN A 229 -5.54 22.57 -6.10
CA GLN A 229 -6.33 23.32 -7.06
C GLN A 229 -7.81 22.90 -7.04
N GLN A 230 -8.11 21.62 -6.91
CA GLN A 230 -9.47 21.07 -6.86
C GLN A 230 -10.21 21.50 -5.59
N ALA A 231 -9.51 21.55 -4.44
CA ALA A 231 -10.06 22.01 -3.17
C ALA A 231 -10.23 23.53 -3.08
N ALA A 232 -9.90 24.29 -4.13
CA ALA A 232 -9.91 25.75 -4.15
C ALA A 232 -9.13 26.41 -2.99
N THR A 233 -8.13 25.70 -2.48
CA THR A 233 -7.25 26.17 -1.40
C THR A 233 -6.07 26.95 -1.97
N ASP A 234 -5.50 27.85 -1.16
CA ASP A 234 -4.27 28.56 -1.52
C ASP A 234 -3.11 27.60 -1.80
N GLY A 235 -2.19 27.97 -2.69
CA GLY A 235 -1.08 27.11 -3.12
C GLY A 235 -0.18 26.56 -2.01
N ASP A 236 -0.22 27.15 -0.80
CA ASP A 236 0.50 26.75 0.39
C ASP A 236 -0.35 25.91 1.39
N ALA A 237 -1.63 25.63 1.08
CA ALA A 237 -2.48 24.81 1.95
C ALA A 237 -1.91 23.42 2.16
N SER A 238 -1.96 22.91 3.40
CA SER A 238 -1.55 21.55 3.74
C SER A 238 -2.48 20.51 3.08
N LEU A 239 -2.02 19.27 2.93
CA LEU A 239 -2.90 18.19 2.47
C LEU A 239 -4.05 17.94 3.46
N GLU A 240 -3.87 18.30 4.73
CA GLU A 240 -4.92 18.22 5.75
C GLU A 240 -6.06 19.20 5.46
N ASP A 241 -5.73 20.44 5.11
CA ASP A 241 -6.74 21.45 4.71
C ASP A 241 -7.47 20.99 3.46
N VAL A 242 -6.74 20.50 2.46
CA VAL A 242 -7.31 19.95 1.22
C VAL A 242 -8.24 18.77 1.52
N PHE A 243 -7.81 17.85 2.40
CA PHE A 243 -8.61 16.70 2.79
C PHE A 243 -9.90 17.12 3.51
N LEU A 244 -9.81 18.06 4.45
CA LEU A 244 -10.96 18.57 5.19
C LEU A 244 -11.97 19.25 4.25
N GLU A 245 -11.51 20.06 3.31
CA GLU A 245 -12.36 20.67 2.30
C GLU A 245 -13.07 19.61 1.43
N LEU A 246 -12.32 18.65 0.90
CA LEU A 246 -12.87 17.59 0.06
C LEU A 246 -13.86 16.68 0.80
N VAL A 247 -13.64 16.44 2.11
CA VAL A 247 -14.50 15.61 2.94
C VAL A 247 -15.63 16.41 3.58
N ASN A 248 -15.41 17.68 3.96
CA ASN A 248 -16.45 18.55 4.52
C ASN A 248 -17.49 18.96 3.48
N ALA A 249 -17.15 19.00 2.20
CA ALA A 249 -18.15 19.12 1.14
C ALA A 249 -19.22 17.99 1.22
N GLU A 250 -18.85 16.81 1.74
CA GLU A 250 -19.80 15.73 2.04
C GLU A 250 -20.48 15.84 3.42
N LEU A 251 -19.85 16.55 4.39
CA LEU A 251 -20.38 16.68 5.77
C LEU A 251 -21.34 17.85 5.94
N ALA A 252 -21.35 18.82 5.03
CA ALA A 252 -22.23 19.99 5.08
C ALA A 252 -23.74 19.66 5.02
N GLU A 253 -24.11 18.40 4.74
CA GLU A 253 -25.50 17.91 4.77
C GLU A 253 -25.91 17.27 6.10
N GLN A 254 -25.04 17.15 7.11
CA GLN A 254 -25.41 16.59 8.40
C GLN A 254 -26.05 17.65 9.29
N ASP A 255 -27.37 17.54 9.48
CA ASP A 255 -28.17 18.35 10.38
C ASP A 255 -27.68 18.22 11.84
N MET A 256 -27.10 19.32 12.36
CA MET A 256 -26.61 19.43 13.75
C MET A 256 -27.70 19.92 14.71
N SER A 257 -28.98 19.90 14.33
CA SER A 257 -30.11 20.37 15.12
C SER A 257 -30.28 19.74 16.49
N TRP A 258 -29.72 18.53 16.68
CA TRP A 258 -29.75 17.81 17.98
C TRP A 258 -28.82 18.43 19.05
N LEU A 259 -27.87 19.30 18.65
CA LEU A 259 -26.99 20.04 19.60
C LEU A 259 -27.67 21.24 20.25
N THR A 260 -28.82 21.65 19.73
CA THR A 260 -29.52 22.88 20.18
C THR A 260 -30.88 22.59 20.82
N SER A 261 -31.21 21.31 21.08
CA SER A 261 -32.43 20.89 21.77
C SER A 261 -32.20 20.49 23.22
#